data_a0cd03c2775d39a39fd5945f980adc77
#
_entry.id   a0cd03c2775d39a39fd5945f980adc77
#
_cell.length_a   1.000
_cell.length_b   1.000
_cell.length_c   1.000
_cell.angle_alpha   90.00
_cell.angle_beta   90.00
_cell.angle_gamma   90.00
#
_symmetry.space_group_name_H-M   'P 1'
#
loop_
_entity.id
_entity.type
_entity.pdbx_description
1 polymer ?
#
loop_
_entity_poly.entity_id
_entity_poly.type
_entity_poly.pdbx_seq_one_letter_code
_entity_poly.pdbx_strand_id
1 'polypeptide(L)'
;MNFRVAIPSISRAETITKKTLNYLKQTDIDMSKVDIFLSNPNEEQAYRNNLKDYPVNIIISNTNHVNTQRNFIIDYYKEDELILGIDDDIDLVAMKVDDKNTLQLNSLTDFVEQAFTISLDKNFDMWGVNPVINPYFMKNNVTFNLKYIVACFYGWRNNHHEKAYVSTNPEYGKEDFERSIRYYIADGGVTRFNYVAPKTKYYSEKGGIQNYRTVEYEETAVKWLLETFPMYCKRNTKSKSKYPEVRLIDQRRKKR
;
A
#
# COMPACT_ATOMS: atom_id res chain seq x y z
N MET A 1 19.63 1.61 6.20
CA MET A 1 19.41 1.15 4.79
C MET A 1 19.08 2.33 3.90
N ASN A 2 19.30 2.23 2.59
CA ASN A 2 18.86 3.27 1.66
C ASN A 2 17.54 2.82 1.02
N PHE A 3 16.48 3.60 1.18
CA PHE A 3 15.19 3.34 0.52
C PHE A 3 14.62 4.63 -0.06
N ARG A 4 13.70 4.50 -1.02
CA ARG A 4 12.94 5.59 -1.62
C ARG A 4 11.49 5.52 -1.16
N VAL A 5 10.79 6.65 -1.22
CA VAL A 5 9.36 6.74 -0.89
C VAL A 5 8.57 7.03 -2.16
N ALA A 6 7.64 6.17 -2.51
CA ALA A 6 6.79 6.30 -3.69
C ALA A 6 5.36 6.67 -3.29
N ILE A 7 4.87 7.80 -3.79
CA ILE A 7 3.50 8.29 -3.52
C ILE A 7 2.74 8.40 -4.83
N PRO A 8 1.84 7.47 -5.16
CA PRO A 8 0.92 7.64 -6.28
C PRO A 8 -0.14 8.70 -5.92
N SER A 9 -0.43 9.60 -6.84
CA SER A 9 -1.45 10.63 -6.60
C SER A 9 -2.17 11.04 -7.88
N ILE A 10 -3.47 11.34 -7.76
CA ILE A 10 -4.32 11.88 -8.82
C ILE A 10 -5.40 12.77 -8.24
N SER A 11 -5.55 13.98 -8.77
CA SER A 11 -6.58 14.96 -8.38
C SER A 11 -6.59 15.30 -6.87
N ARG A 12 -5.39 15.29 -6.22
CA ARG A 12 -5.23 15.44 -4.77
C ARG A 12 -4.06 16.34 -4.37
N ALA A 13 -3.72 17.36 -5.20
CA ALA A 13 -2.59 18.25 -4.95
C ALA A 13 -2.65 18.95 -3.57
N GLU A 14 -3.85 19.33 -3.09
CA GLU A 14 -4.03 19.88 -1.75
C GLU A 14 -4.01 18.79 -0.66
N THR A 15 -4.63 17.65 -0.93
CA THR A 15 -4.73 16.55 0.05
C THR A 15 -3.35 16.02 0.42
N ILE A 16 -2.51 15.74 -0.58
CA ILE A 16 -1.15 15.25 -0.34
C ILE A 16 -0.33 16.20 0.52
N THR A 17 -0.47 17.50 0.28
CA THR A 17 0.24 18.55 1.05
C THR A 17 -0.23 18.60 2.50
N LYS A 18 -1.57 18.59 2.70
CA LYS A 18 -2.17 18.73 4.04
C LYS A 18 -2.01 17.47 4.89
N LYS A 19 -1.84 16.30 4.29
CA LYS A 19 -1.78 15.00 4.97
C LYS A 19 -0.40 14.36 4.85
N THR A 20 -0.17 13.54 3.84
CA THR A 20 1.03 12.69 3.74
C THR A 20 2.33 13.49 3.79
N LEU A 21 2.48 14.57 3.03
CA LEU A 21 3.70 15.36 3.08
C LEU A 21 3.87 16.15 4.39
N ASN A 22 2.76 16.66 4.94
CA ASN A 22 2.82 17.28 6.26
C ASN A 22 3.22 16.28 7.36
N TYR A 23 2.74 15.05 7.28
CA TYR A 23 3.15 13.97 8.18
C TYR A 23 4.63 13.63 7.96
N LEU A 24 5.06 13.35 6.72
CA LEU A 24 6.46 12.99 6.42
C LEU A 24 7.44 14.07 6.85
N LYS A 25 7.12 15.35 6.68
CA LYS A 25 7.93 16.50 7.11
C LYS A 25 8.14 16.53 8.65
N GLN A 26 7.23 15.95 9.42
CA GLN A 26 7.34 15.85 10.88
C GLN A 26 8.10 14.60 11.34
N THR A 27 8.48 13.73 10.41
CA THR A 27 9.27 12.54 10.66
C THR A 27 10.74 12.74 10.26
N ASP A 28 11.52 11.70 10.42
CA ASP A 28 12.94 11.63 10.06
C ASP A 28 13.19 11.16 8.61
N ILE A 29 12.15 11.15 7.77
CA ILE A 29 12.27 10.81 6.34
C ILE A 29 13.02 11.91 5.58
N ASP A 30 14.02 11.51 4.80
CA ASP A 30 14.67 12.39 3.84
C ASP A 30 13.72 12.73 2.69
N MET A 31 13.16 13.94 2.72
CA MET A 31 12.18 14.40 1.74
C MET A 31 12.72 14.44 0.30
N SER A 32 14.03 14.50 0.10
CA SER A 32 14.66 14.44 -1.24
C SER A 32 14.55 13.05 -1.89
N LYS A 33 14.24 12.03 -1.09
CA LYS A 33 14.00 10.66 -1.55
C LYS A 33 12.52 10.34 -1.79
N VAL A 34 11.64 11.32 -1.66
CA VAL A 34 10.20 11.19 -1.90
C VAL A 34 9.90 11.48 -3.37
N ASP A 35 9.30 10.49 -4.02
CA ASP A 35 8.88 10.54 -5.43
C ASP A 35 7.34 10.52 -5.50
N ILE A 36 6.77 11.56 -6.09
CA ILE A 36 5.33 11.70 -6.28
C ILE A 36 5.00 11.37 -7.73
N PHE A 37 4.23 10.30 -7.93
CA PHE A 37 3.82 9.82 -9.24
C PHE A 37 2.45 10.38 -9.60
N LEU A 38 2.40 11.25 -10.60
CA LEU A 38 1.16 11.84 -11.10
C LEU A 38 0.62 11.01 -12.27
N SER A 39 -0.62 10.56 -12.16
CA SER A 39 -1.29 9.84 -13.23
C SER A 39 -1.62 10.73 -14.42
N ASN A 40 -2.04 11.97 -14.16
CA ASN A 40 -2.51 12.91 -15.18
C ASN A 40 -1.50 14.06 -15.36
N PRO A 41 -0.86 14.19 -16.54
CA PRO A 41 0.10 15.27 -16.80
C PRO A 41 -0.53 16.68 -16.74
N ASN A 42 -1.84 16.81 -16.98
CA ASN A 42 -2.52 18.09 -16.90
C ASN A 42 -2.58 18.65 -15.46
N GLU A 43 -2.32 17.84 -14.45
CA GLU A 43 -2.32 18.24 -13.05
C GLU A 43 -0.92 18.72 -12.58
N GLU A 44 0.13 18.54 -13.38
CA GLU A 44 1.51 18.84 -12.99
C GLU A 44 1.69 20.24 -12.42
N GLN A 45 1.13 21.25 -13.09
CA GLN A 45 1.26 22.64 -12.65
C GLN A 45 0.61 22.89 -11.28
N ALA A 46 -0.55 22.27 -11.03
CA ALA A 46 -1.22 22.38 -9.74
C ALA A 46 -0.39 21.75 -8.61
N TYR A 47 0.21 20.56 -8.87
CA TYR A 47 1.09 19.92 -7.91
C TYR A 47 2.36 20.75 -7.67
N ARG A 48 3.05 21.22 -8.71
CA ARG A 48 4.25 22.06 -8.56
C ARG A 48 3.98 23.31 -7.72
N ASN A 49 2.83 23.95 -7.91
CA ASN A 49 2.44 25.12 -7.12
C ASN A 49 2.21 24.78 -5.64
N ASN A 50 1.59 23.64 -5.34
CA ASN A 50 1.31 23.22 -3.97
C ASN A 50 2.55 22.63 -3.27
N LEU A 51 3.51 22.11 -4.02
CA LEU A 51 4.69 21.40 -3.49
C LEU A 51 5.97 22.21 -3.50
N LYS A 52 5.92 23.50 -3.86
CA LYS A 52 7.11 24.36 -4.01
C LYS A 52 8.01 24.42 -2.78
N ASP A 53 7.46 24.20 -1.59
CA ASP A 53 8.16 24.26 -0.30
C ASP A 53 8.61 22.85 0.19
N TYR A 54 8.47 21.83 -0.65
CA TYR A 54 8.87 20.45 -0.35
C TYR A 54 9.96 20.00 -1.33
N PRO A 55 11.12 19.52 -0.85
CA PRO A 55 12.20 19.02 -1.70
C PRO A 55 11.90 17.59 -2.20
N VAL A 56 10.78 17.44 -2.93
CA VAL A 56 10.30 16.15 -3.46
C VAL A 56 10.43 16.11 -4.97
N ASN A 57 10.47 14.91 -5.54
CA ASN A 57 10.48 14.71 -6.99
C ASN A 57 9.06 14.50 -7.51
N ILE A 58 8.75 15.06 -8.68
CA ILE A 58 7.48 14.85 -9.36
C ILE A 58 7.75 14.08 -10.64
N ILE A 59 7.12 12.92 -10.79
CA ILE A 59 7.22 12.01 -11.93
C ILE A 59 5.86 11.89 -12.59
N ILE A 60 5.79 12.10 -13.89
CA ILE A 60 4.56 11.94 -14.67
C ILE A 60 4.49 10.51 -15.19
N SER A 61 3.56 9.71 -14.69
CA SER A 61 3.34 8.33 -15.13
C SER A 61 2.43 8.23 -16.37
N ASN A 62 1.61 9.24 -16.61
CA ASN A 62 0.64 9.27 -17.70
C ASN A 62 -0.21 7.99 -17.76
N THR A 63 -0.74 7.59 -16.62
CA THR A 63 -1.54 6.38 -16.45
C THR A 63 -2.99 6.74 -16.12
N ASN A 64 -3.95 5.90 -16.53
CA ASN A 64 -5.38 6.20 -16.35
C ASN A 64 -6.02 5.47 -15.17
N HIS A 65 -5.27 4.59 -14.51
CA HIS A 65 -5.82 3.71 -13.48
C HIS A 65 -4.77 3.37 -12.41
N VAL A 66 -5.22 3.09 -11.20
CA VAL A 66 -4.33 2.77 -10.07
C VAL A 66 -3.42 1.58 -10.35
N ASN A 67 -3.93 0.53 -10.99
CA ASN A 67 -3.15 -0.67 -11.32
C ASN A 67 -1.98 -0.36 -12.28
N THR A 68 -2.27 0.38 -13.35
CA THR A 68 -1.24 0.79 -14.33
C THR A 68 -0.23 1.75 -13.71
N GLN A 69 -0.67 2.61 -12.78
CA GLN A 69 0.24 3.48 -12.04
C GLN A 69 1.15 2.68 -11.10
N ARG A 70 0.62 1.69 -10.38
CA ARG A 70 1.43 0.79 -9.53
C ARG A 70 2.47 0.03 -10.35
N ASN A 71 2.10 -0.47 -11.54
CA ASN A 71 3.04 -1.15 -12.44
C ASN A 71 4.10 -0.19 -12.99
N PHE A 72 3.72 1.04 -13.37
CA PHE A 72 4.68 2.08 -13.77
C PHE A 72 5.70 2.36 -12.67
N ILE A 73 5.30 2.39 -11.41
CA ILE A 73 6.21 2.61 -10.27
C ILE A 73 7.23 1.46 -10.17
N ILE A 74 6.82 0.21 -10.44
CA ILE A 74 7.76 -0.92 -10.50
C ILE A 74 8.78 -0.71 -11.61
N ASP A 75 8.34 -0.33 -12.82
CA ASP A 75 9.23 -0.10 -13.97
C ASP A 75 10.17 1.10 -13.78
N TYR A 76 9.77 2.09 -12.99
CA TYR A 76 10.56 3.30 -12.74
C TYR A 76 11.80 3.05 -11.88
N TYR A 77 11.68 2.24 -10.84
CA TYR A 77 12.78 1.95 -9.92
C TYR A 77 13.66 0.81 -10.44
N LYS A 78 14.96 0.87 -10.08
CA LYS A 78 15.92 -0.18 -10.45
C LYS A 78 15.64 -1.46 -9.68
N GLU A 79 16.17 -2.54 -10.21
CA GLU A 79 16.20 -3.82 -9.52
C GLU A 79 16.95 -3.70 -8.19
N ASP A 80 16.50 -4.41 -7.17
CA ASP A 80 16.97 -4.40 -5.78
C ASP A 80 16.81 -3.08 -5.00
N GLU A 81 16.24 -2.02 -5.58
CA GLU A 81 15.90 -0.84 -4.78
C GLU A 81 14.83 -1.16 -3.75
N LEU A 82 14.98 -0.60 -2.55
CA LEU A 82 14.00 -0.73 -1.46
C LEU A 82 13.05 0.46 -1.53
N ILE A 83 11.76 0.17 -1.61
CA ILE A 83 10.73 1.19 -1.82
C ILE A 83 9.68 1.12 -0.72
N LEU A 84 9.42 2.25 -0.08
CA LEU A 84 8.25 2.47 0.77
C LEU A 84 7.12 3.06 -0.08
N GLY A 85 6.04 2.32 -0.28
CA GLY A 85 4.80 2.82 -0.87
C GLY A 85 3.91 3.43 0.20
N ILE A 86 3.49 4.67 -0.01
CA ILE A 86 2.56 5.37 0.89
C ILE A 86 1.55 6.15 0.06
N ASP A 87 0.25 6.12 0.43
CA ASP A 87 -0.77 6.87 -0.28
C ASP A 87 -0.75 8.37 0.10
N ASP A 88 -1.38 9.20 -0.73
CA ASP A 88 -1.38 10.66 -0.64
C ASP A 88 -2.29 11.23 0.47
N ASP A 89 -3.03 10.39 1.19
CA ASP A 89 -4.03 10.78 2.19
C ASP A 89 -3.75 10.26 3.62
N ILE A 90 -2.51 9.93 3.92
CA ILE A 90 -2.10 9.44 5.25
C ILE A 90 -1.96 10.59 6.25
N ASP A 91 -2.69 10.52 7.36
CA ASP A 91 -2.60 11.48 8.45
C ASP A 91 -1.38 11.20 9.36
N LEU A 92 -1.11 9.93 9.67
CA LEU A 92 0.05 9.45 10.45
C LEU A 92 0.17 7.92 10.38
N VAL A 93 1.29 7.39 10.84
CA VAL A 93 1.49 5.96 11.10
C VAL A 93 1.75 5.77 12.60
N ALA A 94 1.03 4.83 13.21
CA ALA A 94 1.12 4.61 14.65
C ALA A 94 1.29 3.14 15.00
N MET A 95 1.87 2.90 16.17
CA MET A 95 2.00 1.58 16.77
C MET A 95 1.01 1.38 17.91
N LYS A 96 0.60 0.15 18.12
CA LYS A 96 -0.20 -0.27 19.29
C LYS A 96 0.65 -0.16 20.55
N VAL A 97 0.11 0.51 21.54
CA VAL A 97 0.69 0.56 22.92
C VAL A 97 0.00 -0.48 23.79
N ASP A 98 -1.32 -0.46 23.83
CA ASP A 98 -2.17 -1.39 24.56
C ASP A 98 -3.48 -1.65 23.80
N ASP A 99 -4.46 -2.29 24.43
CA ASP A 99 -5.74 -2.63 23.75
C ASP A 99 -6.66 -1.43 23.49
N LYS A 100 -6.31 -0.25 24.00
CA LYS A 100 -7.12 0.98 23.84
C LYS A 100 -6.35 2.09 23.12
N ASN A 101 -5.01 2.06 23.14
CA ASN A 101 -4.17 3.18 22.75
C ASN A 101 -3.20 2.81 21.64
N THR A 102 -2.97 3.79 20.77
CA THR A 102 -1.88 3.79 19.77
C THR A 102 -1.04 5.06 19.96
N LEU A 103 0.23 4.98 19.61
CA LEU A 103 1.17 6.10 19.63
C LEU A 103 1.79 6.24 18.25
N GLN A 104 1.94 7.47 17.77
CA GLN A 104 2.68 7.73 16.53
C GLN A 104 4.10 7.17 16.63
N LEU A 105 4.63 6.64 15.54
CA LEU A 105 6.02 6.16 15.49
C LEU A 105 6.99 7.30 15.79
N ASN A 106 7.96 7.04 16.66
CA ASN A 106 9.02 8.02 17.02
C ASN A 106 9.96 8.27 15.83
N SER A 107 10.39 7.20 15.15
CA SER A 107 11.20 7.23 13.93
C SER A 107 10.51 6.38 12.87
N LEU A 108 10.14 7.01 11.78
CA LEU A 108 9.58 6.29 10.64
C LEU A 108 10.68 5.57 9.86
N THR A 109 11.85 6.19 9.74
CA THR A 109 13.03 5.61 9.09
C THR A 109 13.45 4.31 9.77
N ASP A 110 13.62 4.32 11.10
CA ASP A 110 14.02 3.12 11.86
C ASP A 110 13.01 1.98 11.69
N PHE A 111 11.71 2.30 11.73
CA PHE A 111 10.68 1.29 11.50
C PHE A 111 10.77 0.67 10.11
N VAL A 112 10.92 1.50 9.07
CA VAL A 112 11.00 1.05 7.67
C VAL A 112 12.24 0.20 7.45
N GLU A 113 13.41 0.62 7.96
CA GLU A 113 14.66 -0.13 7.86
C GLU A 113 14.57 -1.49 8.59
N GLN A 114 13.99 -1.51 9.80
CA GLN A 114 13.73 -2.74 10.53
C GLN A 114 12.76 -3.66 9.77
N ALA A 115 11.73 -3.09 9.15
CA ALA A 115 10.74 -3.86 8.39
C ALA A 115 11.36 -4.52 7.16
N PHE A 116 12.22 -3.83 6.43
CA PHE A 116 13.00 -4.42 5.35
C PHE A 116 13.95 -5.51 5.85
N THR A 117 14.72 -5.24 6.91
CA THR A 117 15.64 -6.24 7.48
C THR A 117 14.92 -7.54 7.82
N ILE A 118 13.81 -7.46 8.58
CA ILE A 118 13.04 -8.64 9.01
C ILE A 118 12.43 -9.39 7.81
N SER A 119 11.98 -8.65 6.78
CA SER A 119 11.38 -9.27 5.61
C SER A 119 12.41 -9.99 4.74
N LEU A 120 13.53 -9.32 4.47
CA LEU A 120 14.62 -9.85 3.65
C LEU A 120 15.33 -11.05 4.31
N ASP A 121 15.45 -11.06 5.63
CA ASP A 121 15.96 -12.20 6.40
C ASP A 121 15.09 -13.47 6.24
N LYS A 122 13.83 -13.30 5.84
CA LYS A 122 12.91 -14.40 5.49
C LYS A 122 12.86 -14.71 4.00
N ASN A 123 13.67 -14.02 3.18
CA ASN A 123 13.61 -14.05 1.72
C ASN A 123 12.23 -13.62 1.17
N PHE A 124 11.59 -12.67 1.83
CA PHE A 124 10.33 -12.07 1.36
C PHE A 124 10.58 -10.65 0.89
N ASP A 125 10.20 -10.38 -0.35
CA ASP A 125 10.41 -9.08 -0.97
C ASP A 125 9.36 -8.04 -0.57
N MET A 126 8.28 -8.44 0.09
CA MET A 126 7.21 -7.54 0.50
C MET A 126 6.91 -7.61 1.99
N TRP A 127 6.75 -6.43 2.58
CA TRP A 127 6.19 -6.27 3.93
C TRP A 127 5.05 -5.25 3.94
N GLY A 128 4.24 -5.32 4.98
CA GLY A 128 3.20 -4.32 5.24
C GLY A 128 2.76 -4.29 6.69
N VAL A 129 1.71 -3.55 6.95
CA VAL A 129 1.22 -3.27 8.30
C VAL A 129 -0.24 -3.69 8.47
N ASN A 130 -0.78 -3.54 9.67
CA ASN A 130 -2.19 -3.76 9.91
C ASN A 130 -3.04 -2.73 9.15
N PRO A 131 -4.11 -3.13 8.45
CA PRO A 131 -4.89 -2.18 7.64
C PRO A 131 -5.73 -1.20 8.45
N VAL A 132 -5.93 -1.43 9.73
CA VAL A 132 -6.85 -0.64 10.57
C VAL A 132 -6.15 -0.17 11.85
N ILE A 133 -6.15 1.15 12.11
CA ILE A 133 -5.56 1.77 13.30
C ILE A 133 -6.45 1.64 14.55
N ASN A 134 -7.18 0.56 14.69
CA ASN A 134 -7.92 0.29 15.92
C ASN A 134 -7.14 -0.72 16.77
N PRO A 135 -6.64 -0.34 17.96
CA PRO A 135 -5.78 -1.18 18.78
C PRO A 135 -6.44 -2.50 19.19
N TYR A 136 -7.76 -2.56 19.27
CA TYR A 136 -8.49 -3.80 19.52
C TYR A 136 -8.24 -4.87 18.45
N PHE A 137 -8.09 -4.48 17.17
CA PHE A 137 -7.81 -5.39 16.07
C PHE A 137 -6.31 -5.57 15.78
N MET A 138 -5.47 -4.72 16.35
CA MET A 138 -4.02 -4.81 16.22
C MET A 138 -3.45 -5.85 17.20
N LYS A 139 -2.33 -6.50 16.83
CA LYS A 139 -1.68 -7.53 17.64
C LYS A 139 -0.18 -7.27 17.75
N ASN A 140 0.40 -7.44 18.93
CA ASN A 140 1.83 -7.25 19.19
C ASN A 140 2.67 -8.41 18.63
N ASN A 141 2.60 -8.63 17.32
CA ASN A 141 3.41 -9.65 16.63
C ASN A 141 3.65 -9.29 15.17
N VAL A 142 4.64 -9.97 14.59
CA VAL A 142 4.90 -10.02 13.15
C VAL A 142 4.45 -11.37 12.62
N THR A 143 3.86 -11.39 11.45
CA THR A 143 3.42 -12.64 10.79
C THR A 143 4.05 -12.76 9.40
N PHE A 144 4.32 -14.00 8.99
CA PHE A 144 5.05 -14.38 7.78
C PHE A 144 4.24 -15.29 6.85
N ASN A 145 2.94 -15.23 6.95
CA ASN A 145 2.00 -16.05 6.19
C ASN A 145 1.15 -15.19 5.26
N LEU A 146 0.27 -15.81 4.46
CA LEU A 146 -0.63 -15.03 3.61
C LEU A 146 -1.51 -14.11 4.45
N LYS A 147 -1.26 -12.83 4.29
CA LYS A 147 -2.00 -11.72 4.91
C LYS A 147 -2.29 -10.67 3.86
N TYR A 148 -3.41 -10.01 4.03
CA TYR A 148 -3.72 -8.80 3.30
C TYR A 148 -2.72 -7.70 3.67
N ILE A 149 -2.01 -7.20 2.67
CA ILE A 149 -1.11 -6.05 2.77
C ILE A 149 -1.81 -4.86 2.12
N VAL A 150 -2.19 -3.91 2.95
CA VAL A 150 -2.89 -2.70 2.49
C VAL A 150 -1.98 -1.82 1.64
N ALA A 151 -2.47 -1.35 0.50
CA ALA A 151 -1.67 -0.59 -0.46
C ALA A 151 -1.28 0.82 0.02
N CYS A 152 -1.95 1.34 1.05
CA CYS A 152 -1.70 2.70 1.52
C CYS A 152 -0.43 2.86 2.37
N PHE A 153 0.18 1.76 2.85
CA PHE A 153 1.47 1.78 3.55
C PHE A 153 2.12 0.39 3.55
N TYR A 154 3.11 0.19 2.73
CA TYR A 154 3.84 -1.08 2.59
C TYR A 154 5.22 -0.85 1.99
N GLY A 155 6.12 -1.82 2.11
CA GLY A 155 7.42 -1.77 1.44
C GLY A 155 7.68 -3.00 0.61
N TRP A 156 8.51 -2.82 -0.44
CA TRP A 156 8.97 -3.93 -1.26
C TRP A 156 10.42 -3.71 -1.72
N ARG A 157 11.15 -4.82 -1.90
CA ARG A 157 12.35 -4.82 -2.71
C ARG A 157 11.92 -4.91 -4.16
N ASN A 158 12.30 -3.90 -4.95
CA ASN A 158 11.92 -3.87 -6.35
C ASN A 158 12.62 -4.99 -7.11
N ASN A 159 11.85 -5.73 -7.86
CA ASN A 159 12.33 -6.71 -8.83
C ASN A 159 11.34 -6.70 -10.00
N HIS A 160 11.80 -6.86 -11.21
CA HIS A 160 10.94 -6.84 -12.37
C HIS A 160 10.34 -8.21 -12.68
N HIS A 161 10.06 -9.03 -11.67
CA HIS A 161 9.40 -10.31 -11.78
C HIS A 161 7.88 -10.18 -11.80
N GLU A 162 7.19 -11.15 -12.39
CA GLU A 162 5.72 -11.17 -12.51
C GLU A 162 4.97 -10.94 -11.18
N LYS A 163 5.55 -11.35 -10.05
CA LYS A 163 4.93 -11.15 -8.73
C LYS A 163 4.74 -9.67 -8.35
N ALA A 164 5.57 -8.78 -8.89
CA ALA A 164 5.51 -7.36 -8.59
C ALA A 164 4.37 -6.66 -9.33
N TYR A 165 3.98 -7.19 -10.49
CA TYR A 165 2.96 -6.59 -11.34
C TYR A 165 1.56 -7.08 -10.99
N VAL A 166 0.60 -6.17 -11.06
CA VAL A 166 -0.83 -6.46 -10.91
C VAL A 166 -1.53 -6.36 -12.27
N SER A 167 -2.73 -6.93 -12.38
CA SER A 167 -3.51 -6.87 -13.61
C SER A 167 -3.70 -5.44 -14.09
N THR A 168 -3.49 -5.20 -15.38
CA THR A 168 -3.70 -3.89 -16.02
C THR A 168 -5.15 -3.63 -16.42
N ASN A 169 -6.04 -4.62 -16.27
CA ASN A 169 -7.45 -4.44 -16.58
C ASN A 169 -8.06 -3.40 -15.59
N PRO A 170 -8.61 -2.28 -16.12
CA PRO A 170 -9.14 -1.20 -15.28
C PRO A 170 -10.38 -1.61 -14.47
N GLU A 171 -11.05 -2.71 -14.81
CA GLU A 171 -12.20 -3.23 -14.07
C GLU A 171 -11.80 -4.07 -12.85
N TYR A 172 -10.51 -4.43 -12.72
CA TYR A 172 -10.03 -5.27 -11.64
C TYR A 172 -9.40 -4.43 -10.52
N GLY A 173 -10.24 -3.83 -9.71
CA GLY A 173 -9.82 -3.22 -8.44
C GLY A 173 -9.27 -4.24 -7.46
N LYS A 174 -8.96 -3.82 -6.23
CA LYS A 174 -8.38 -4.69 -5.19
C LYS A 174 -6.98 -5.23 -5.55
N GLU A 175 -6.18 -4.39 -6.19
CA GLU A 175 -4.80 -4.71 -6.59
C GLU A 175 -3.91 -5.10 -5.39
N ASP A 176 -4.25 -4.62 -4.21
CA ASP A 176 -3.57 -4.94 -2.96
C ASP A 176 -3.82 -6.39 -2.51
N PHE A 177 -5.01 -6.95 -2.72
CA PHE A 177 -5.28 -8.38 -2.53
C PHE A 177 -4.51 -9.23 -3.54
N GLU A 178 -4.55 -8.85 -4.83
CA GLU A 178 -3.80 -9.52 -5.88
C GLU A 178 -2.31 -9.55 -5.56
N ARG A 179 -1.72 -8.40 -5.25
CA ARG A 179 -0.31 -8.26 -4.90
C ARG A 179 0.07 -9.12 -3.70
N SER A 180 -0.75 -9.09 -2.65
CA SER A 180 -0.52 -9.93 -1.47
C SER A 180 -0.47 -11.42 -1.81
N ILE A 181 -1.33 -11.89 -2.72
CA ILE A 181 -1.36 -13.28 -3.17
C ILE A 181 -0.16 -13.61 -4.05
N ARG A 182 0.19 -12.74 -5.02
CA ARG A 182 1.32 -12.96 -5.94
C ARG A 182 2.64 -13.08 -5.19
N TYR A 183 2.94 -12.16 -4.28
CA TYR A 183 4.14 -12.24 -3.44
C TYR A 183 4.13 -13.49 -2.55
N TYR A 184 2.99 -13.82 -1.95
CA TYR A 184 2.88 -15.05 -1.16
C TYR A 184 3.14 -16.32 -1.99
N ILE A 185 2.66 -16.40 -3.21
CA ILE A 185 2.89 -17.56 -4.10
C ILE A 185 4.37 -17.68 -4.45
N ALA A 186 5.01 -16.57 -4.81
CA ALA A 186 6.39 -16.54 -5.26
C ALA A 186 7.40 -16.75 -4.12
N ASP A 187 7.21 -16.04 -3.00
CA ASP A 187 8.18 -16.01 -1.90
C ASP A 187 7.84 -17.03 -0.78
N GLY A 188 6.66 -17.62 -0.81
CA GLY A 188 6.17 -18.51 0.25
C GLY A 188 5.62 -17.77 1.47
N GLY A 189 5.62 -16.43 1.48
CA GLY A 189 5.12 -15.61 2.57
C GLY A 189 5.11 -14.12 2.25
N VAL A 190 4.49 -13.36 3.12
CA VAL A 190 4.59 -11.90 3.19
C VAL A 190 4.78 -11.50 4.65
N THR A 191 5.59 -10.49 4.91
CA THR A 191 5.79 -9.98 6.27
C THR A 191 4.71 -8.98 6.61
N ARG A 192 4.02 -9.14 7.76
CA ARG A 192 3.08 -8.12 8.24
C ARG A 192 3.29 -7.79 9.71
N PHE A 193 3.54 -6.51 9.98
CA PHE A 193 3.66 -5.93 11.31
C PHE A 193 2.25 -5.60 11.83
N ASN A 194 1.69 -6.50 12.64
CA ASN A 194 0.29 -6.39 13.08
C ASN A 194 0.09 -5.33 14.18
N TYR A 195 1.16 -4.76 14.71
CA TYR A 195 1.16 -3.72 15.74
C TYR A 195 1.36 -2.30 15.20
N VAL A 196 1.54 -2.14 13.88
CA VAL A 196 1.64 -0.84 13.23
C VAL A 196 0.49 -0.68 12.24
N ALA A 197 -0.07 0.52 12.13
CA ALA A 197 -1.12 0.83 11.17
C ALA A 197 -1.08 2.30 10.74
N PRO A 198 -1.42 2.62 9.47
CA PRO A 198 -1.63 3.98 9.01
C PRO A 198 -3.01 4.49 9.45
N LYS A 199 -3.09 5.80 9.68
CA LYS A 199 -4.35 6.50 9.86
C LYS A 199 -4.71 7.21 8.55
N THR A 200 -5.78 6.75 7.93
CA THR A 200 -6.40 7.38 6.76
C THR A 200 -7.92 7.23 6.84
N LYS A 201 -8.63 8.02 6.07
CA LYS A 201 -10.10 7.93 5.95
C LYS A 201 -10.45 7.09 4.73
N TYR A 202 -10.61 5.78 4.92
CA TYR A 202 -11.04 4.90 3.84
C TYR A 202 -12.41 5.32 3.28
N TYR A 203 -12.54 5.31 1.96
CA TYR A 203 -13.78 5.54 1.19
C TYR A 203 -14.42 6.93 1.31
N SER A 204 -13.76 7.92 1.89
CA SER A 204 -14.36 9.24 2.13
C SER A 204 -13.63 10.43 1.49
N GLU A 205 -12.35 10.27 1.14
CA GLU A 205 -11.60 11.35 0.49
C GLU A 205 -11.97 11.43 -1.00
N LYS A 206 -12.23 12.66 -1.47
CA LYS A 206 -12.50 12.92 -2.90
C LYS A 206 -11.25 12.66 -3.75
N GLY A 207 -11.44 12.30 -5.02
CA GLY A 207 -10.35 11.97 -5.94
C GLY A 207 -9.91 10.51 -5.89
N GLY A 208 -8.89 10.17 -6.67
CA GLY A 208 -8.38 8.81 -6.78
C GLY A 208 -9.45 7.82 -7.27
N ILE A 209 -9.38 6.60 -6.78
CA ILE A 209 -10.31 5.50 -7.12
C ILE A 209 -11.78 5.82 -6.77
N GLN A 210 -12.04 6.76 -5.85
CA GLN A 210 -13.42 7.11 -5.47
C GLN A 210 -14.22 7.73 -6.62
N ASN A 211 -13.57 8.26 -7.65
CA ASN A 211 -14.21 8.86 -8.81
C ASN A 211 -14.98 7.83 -9.67
N TYR A 212 -14.59 6.56 -9.62
CA TYR A 212 -15.20 5.49 -10.45
C TYR A 212 -15.62 4.23 -9.66
N ARG A 213 -15.40 4.24 -8.33
CA ARG A 213 -15.74 3.10 -7.47
C ARG A 213 -17.26 2.92 -7.33
N THR A 214 -17.78 1.79 -7.81
CA THR A 214 -19.16 1.36 -7.65
C THR A 214 -19.24 -0.04 -7.02
N VAL A 215 -20.43 -0.48 -6.62
CA VAL A 215 -20.63 -1.86 -6.15
C VAL A 215 -20.34 -2.87 -7.26
N GLU A 216 -20.71 -2.56 -8.49
CA GLU A 216 -20.47 -3.42 -9.67
C GLU A 216 -18.97 -3.53 -9.96
N TYR A 217 -18.24 -2.40 -9.92
CA TYR A 217 -16.78 -2.39 -10.06
C TYR A 217 -16.10 -3.32 -9.03
N GLU A 218 -16.50 -3.21 -7.76
CA GLU A 218 -15.95 -4.04 -6.69
C GLU A 218 -16.39 -5.52 -6.82
N GLU A 219 -17.60 -5.78 -7.34
CA GLU A 219 -18.06 -7.14 -7.60
C GLU A 219 -17.28 -7.81 -8.73
N THR A 220 -17.00 -7.07 -9.81
CA THR A 220 -16.15 -7.54 -10.91
C THR A 220 -14.76 -7.90 -10.42
N ALA A 221 -14.15 -7.05 -9.59
CA ALA A 221 -12.84 -7.31 -9.00
C ALA A 221 -12.85 -8.56 -8.08
N VAL A 222 -13.89 -8.72 -7.26
CA VAL A 222 -14.05 -9.90 -6.40
C VAL A 222 -14.18 -11.17 -7.22
N LYS A 223 -15.05 -11.16 -8.25
CA LYS A 223 -15.27 -12.31 -9.14
C LYS A 223 -13.95 -12.72 -9.81
N TRP A 224 -13.24 -11.78 -10.40
CA TRP A 224 -11.94 -12.03 -11.01
C TRP A 224 -10.93 -12.62 -10.04
N LEU A 225 -10.79 -12.09 -8.81
CA LEU A 225 -9.88 -12.65 -7.80
C LEU A 225 -10.24 -14.09 -7.43
N LEU A 226 -11.53 -14.42 -7.33
CA LEU A 226 -11.99 -15.77 -7.00
C LEU A 226 -11.72 -16.77 -8.13
N GLU A 227 -11.83 -16.34 -9.38
CA GLU A 227 -11.55 -17.14 -10.58
C GLU A 227 -10.04 -17.33 -10.79
N THR A 228 -9.25 -16.26 -10.58
CA THR A 228 -7.79 -16.29 -10.80
C THR A 228 -7.03 -16.98 -9.66
N PHE A 229 -7.46 -16.78 -8.42
CA PHE A 229 -6.78 -17.27 -7.23
C PHE A 229 -7.69 -18.14 -6.30
N PRO A 230 -8.39 -19.15 -6.83
CA PRO A 230 -9.41 -19.90 -6.08
C PRO A 230 -8.89 -20.61 -4.82
N MET A 231 -7.60 -20.94 -4.81
CA MET A 231 -6.96 -21.56 -3.65
C MET A 231 -6.61 -20.57 -2.54
N TYR A 232 -6.40 -19.29 -2.87
CA TYR A 232 -5.82 -18.28 -1.98
C TYR A 232 -6.84 -17.27 -1.45
N CYS A 233 -8.03 -17.21 -2.02
CA CYS A 233 -9.10 -16.35 -1.54
C CYS A 233 -10.47 -16.99 -1.66
N LYS A 234 -11.43 -16.44 -0.93
CA LYS A 234 -12.85 -16.75 -1.03
C LYS A 234 -13.68 -15.51 -0.70
N ARG A 235 -14.93 -15.50 -1.14
CA ARG A 235 -15.85 -14.41 -0.81
C ARG A 235 -16.00 -14.25 0.70
N ASN A 236 -15.94 -13.02 1.16
CA ASN A 236 -16.16 -12.69 2.57
C ASN A 236 -17.65 -12.36 2.83
N THR A 237 -18.44 -13.38 3.11
CA THR A 237 -19.88 -13.23 3.40
C THR A 237 -20.17 -12.63 4.77
N LYS A 238 -19.15 -12.43 5.62
CA LYS A 238 -19.28 -11.84 6.96
C LYS A 238 -18.89 -10.37 7.01
N SER A 239 -18.47 -9.79 5.90
CA SER A 239 -18.14 -8.37 5.81
C SER A 239 -19.39 -7.52 6.03
N LYS A 240 -19.23 -6.44 6.81
CA LYS A 240 -20.25 -5.37 6.97
C LYS A 240 -19.98 -4.18 6.04
N SER A 241 -18.99 -4.28 5.16
CA SER A 241 -18.70 -3.28 4.14
C SER A 241 -19.89 -3.19 3.17
N LYS A 242 -20.18 -1.97 2.68
CA LYS A 242 -21.12 -1.78 1.58
C LYS A 242 -20.63 -2.38 0.26
N TYR A 243 -19.33 -2.63 0.16
CA TYR A 243 -18.71 -3.21 -1.01
C TYR A 243 -18.43 -4.70 -0.82
N PRO A 244 -18.51 -5.49 -1.89
CA PRO A 244 -18.10 -6.88 -1.88
C PRO A 244 -16.64 -7.05 -1.47
N GLU A 245 -16.35 -8.08 -0.68
CA GLU A 245 -15.02 -8.32 -0.13
C GLU A 245 -14.57 -9.76 -0.33
N VAL A 246 -13.26 -9.97 -0.36
CA VAL A 246 -12.63 -11.29 -0.30
C VAL A 246 -11.95 -11.50 1.04
N ARG A 247 -11.76 -12.77 1.39
CA ARG A 247 -10.95 -13.21 2.52
C ARG A 247 -9.84 -14.11 2.02
N LEU A 248 -8.60 -13.82 2.40
CA LEU A 248 -7.44 -14.62 2.04
C LEU A 248 -7.40 -15.96 2.80
N ILE A 249 -6.88 -17.00 2.14
CA ILE A 249 -6.76 -18.37 2.64
C ILE A 249 -5.28 -18.76 2.61
N ASP A 250 -4.66 -18.83 3.78
CA ASP A 250 -3.30 -19.33 3.93
C ASP A 250 -3.25 -20.85 3.75
N GLN A 251 -2.59 -21.33 2.71
CA GLN A 251 -2.51 -22.76 2.37
C GLN A 251 -1.69 -23.55 3.39
N ARG A 252 -0.76 -22.95 4.12
CA ARG A 252 0.03 -23.60 5.17
C ARG A 252 -0.81 -24.09 6.35
N ARG A 253 -1.98 -23.47 6.57
CA ARG A 253 -2.93 -23.89 7.63
C ARG A 253 -3.71 -25.17 7.31
N LYS A 254 -3.76 -25.60 6.04
CA LYS A 254 -4.47 -26.80 5.61
C LYS A 254 -3.64 -28.09 5.76
N LYS A 255 -2.33 -27.95 6.03
CA LYS A 255 -1.40 -29.08 6.19
C LYS A 255 -1.18 -29.51 7.65
N ARG A 256 -1.99 -28.98 8.58
CA ARG A 256 -1.97 -29.36 10.00
C ARG A 256 -3.37 -30.00 10.33
#